data_187f79254dfc6fc562fe6c46826c9f65
#
_entry.id   187f79254dfc6fc562fe6c46826c9f65
#
_cell.length_a   1.000
_cell.length_b   1.000
_cell.length_c   1.000
_cell.angle_alpha   90.00
_cell.angle_beta   90.00
_cell.angle_gamma   90.00
#
_symmetry.space_group_name_H-M   'P 1'
#
loop_
_entity.id
_entity.type
_entity.pdbx_description
1 polymer ?
#
loop_
_entity_poly.entity_id
_entity_poly.type
_entity_poly.pdbx_seq_one_letter_code
_entity_poly.pdbx_strand_id
1 'polypeptide(L)'
;IWSCIPFAGMLLSIAIFPLIKEEWWEKHKPWVVAFWSLLFLIPFAIAFGEHVALEHLIEVTLGDYLTFIVLLFGLFCVAGNISLQGDLAGNPKVNVVLLLIGTLLSSWIGTTGASMLMIRPIIRANKLRQRKVQIMVFFIFLISNIGGCLTPVGDPPLLMGFMNGVDFFWSLHLLPVMIINVIILLTLFFLIDTRAYKKDIAA
;
A
#
# COMPACT_ATOMS: atom_id res chain seq x y z
N ILE A 1 -28.01 -6.88 -5.50
CA ILE A 1 -27.25 -7.72 -4.53
C ILE A 1 -26.48 -8.83 -5.27
N TRP A 2 -27.09 -9.58 -6.21
CA TRP A 2 -26.42 -10.64 -6.98
C TRP A 2 -25.21 -10.14 -7.79
N SER A 3 -25.24 -8.91 -8.28
CA SER A 3 -24.13 -8.26 -9.03
C SER A 3 -22.85 -8.07 -8.17
N CYS A 4 -22.96 -8.08 -6.85
CA CYS A 4 -21.79 -7.97 -5.96
C CYS A 4 -21.03 -9.29 -5.77
N ILE A 5 -21.60 -10.43 -6.17
CA ILE A 5 -20.98 -11.75 -5.98
C ILE A 5 -19.64 -11.89 -6.73
N PRO A 6 -19.54 -11.52 -8.01
CA PRO A 6 -18.26 -11.58 -8.73
C PRO A 6 -17.17 -10.72 -8.09
N PHE A 7 -17.52 -9.52 -7.62
CA PHE A 7 -16.61 -8.64 -6.92
C PHE A 7 -16.13 -9.23 -5.59
N ALA A 8 -17.05 -9.71 -4.76
CA ALA A 8 -16.71 -10.37 -3.50
C ALA A 8 -15.87 -11.64 -3.72
N GLY A 9 -16.21 -12.44 -4.73
CA GLY A 9 -15.44 -13.61 -5.11
C GLY A 9 -14.02 -13.28 -5.57
N MET A 10 -13.84 -12.20 -6.33
CA MET A 10 -12.52 -11.67 -6.73
C MET A 10 -11.70 -11.28 -5.51
N LEU A 11 -12.25 -10.48 -4.59
CA LEU A 11 -11.56 -10.05 -3.37
C LEU A 11 -11.15 -11.24 -2.50
N LEU A 12 -12.05 -12.21 -2.30
CA LEU A 12 -11.74 -13.43 -1.56
C LEU A 12 -10.66 -14.27 -2.25
N SER A 13 -10.69 -14.34 -3.57
CA SER A 13 -9.66 -15.04 -4.33
C SER A 13 -8.28 -14.42 -4.14
N ILE A 14 -8.17 -13.09 -4.19
CA ILE A 14 -6.92 -12.34 -3.96
C ILE A 14 -6.43 -12.51 -2.52
N ALA A 15 -7.34 -12.58 -1.54
CA ALA A 15 -6.98 -12.72 -0.13
C ALA A 15 -6.57 -14.15 0.24
N ILE A 16 -7.24 -15.17 -0.29
CA ILE A 16 -7.14 -16.55 0.18
C ILE A 16 -6.11 -17.37 -0.63
N PHE A 17 -6.13 -17.30 -1.98
CA PHE A 17 -5.28 -18.16 -2.80
C PHE A 17 -3.78 -17.97 -2.59
N PRO A 18 -3.23 -16.74 -2.45
CA PRO A 18 -1.82 -16.55 -2.15
C PRO A 18 -1.38 -17.20 -0.84
N LEU A 19 -2.27 -17.22 0.17
CA LEU A 19 -1.98 -17.81 1.49
C LEU A 19 -1.97 -19.36 1.46
N ILE A 20 -2.79 -19.97 0.59
CA ILE A 20 -2.92 -21.44 0.53
C ILE A 20 -1.94 -22.05 -0.46
N LYS A 21 -1.80 -21.47 -1.65
CA LYS A 21 -0.96 -21.96 -2.75
C LYS A 21 -0.37 -20.81 -3.56
N GLU A 22 0.70 -20.19 -3.06
CA GLU A 22 1.37 -19.05 -3.67
C GLU A 22 1.80 -19.34 -5.12
N GLU A 23 2.50 -20.46 -5.39
CA GLU A 23 2.96 -20.81 -6.73
C GLU A 23 1.82 -21.03 -7.74
N TRP A 24 0.72 -21.64 -7.29
CA TRP A 24 -0.46 -21.82 -8.13
C TRP A 24 -1.10 -20.48 -8.46
N TRP A 25 -1.22 -19.59 -7.47
CA TRP A 25 -1.80 -18.25 -7.64
C TRP A 25 -0.99 -17.42 -8.65
N GLU A 26 0.33 -17.37 -8.52
CA GLU A 26 1.19 -16.62 -9.44
C GLU A 26 1.01 -17.06 -10.90
N LYS A 27 0.80 -18.34 -11.13
CA LYS A 27 0.60 -18.90 -12.47
C LYS A 27 -0.82 -18.69 -13.01
N HIS A 28 -1.84 -18.72 -12.15
CA HIS A 28 -3.24 -18.76 -12.57
C HIS A 28 -4.02 -17.47 -12.28
N LYS A 29 -3.42 -16.49 -11.60
CA LYS A 29 -4.08 -15.21 -11.29
C LYS A 29 -4.79 -14.54 -12.50
N PRO A 30 -4.22 -14.48 -13.72
CA PRO A 30 -4.91 -13.86 -14.85
C PRO A 30 -6.19 -14.62 -15.24
N TRP A 31 -6.21 -15.94 -15.10
CA TRP A 31 -7.39 -16.76 -15.38
C TRP A 31 -8.48 -16.57 -14.34
N VAL A 32 -8.12 -16.44 -13.06
CA VAL A 32 -9.08 -16.16 -11.98
C VAL A 32 -9.69 -14.77 -12.16
N VAL A 33 -8.86 -13.79 -12.52
CA VAL A 33 -9.35 -12.43 -12.84
C VAL A 33 -10.30 -12.47 -14.02
N ALA A 34 -9.91 -13.11 -15.11
CA ALA A 34 -10.76 -13.24 -16.30
C ALA A 34 -12.09 -13.95 -15.99
N PHE A 35 -12.06 -15.01 -15.19
CA PHE A 35 -13.28 -15.74 -14.78
C PHE A 35 -14.27 -14.83 -14.05
N TRP A 36 -13.84 -14.13 -13.01
CA TRP A 36 -14.72 -13.25 -12.25
C TRP A 36 -15.20 -12.04 -13.06
N SER A 37 -14.33 -11.49 -13.92
CA SER A 37 -14.70 -10.38 -14.81
C SER A 37 -15.76 -10.81 -15.85
N LEU A 38 -15.59 -11.97 -16.47
CA LEU A 38 -16.58 -12.49 -17.41
C LEU A 38 -17.88 -12.88 -16.72
N LEU A 39 -17.83 -13.43 -15.51
CA LEU A 39 -19.01 -13.76 -14.72
C LEU A 39 -19.86 -12.52 -14.36
N PHE A 40 -19.25 -11.33 -14.32
CA PHE A 40 -19.98 -10.08 -14.19
C PHE A 40 -20.41 -9.53 -15.55
N LEU A 41 -19.50 -9.46 -16.53
CA LEU A 41 -19.70 -8.77 -17.78
C LEU A 41 -20.78 -9.44 -18.65
N ILE A 42 -20.83 -10.78 -18.69
CA ILE A 42 -21.81 -11.52 -19.52
C ILE A 42 -23.23 -11.26 -19.07
N PRO A 43 -23.62 -11.46 -17.79
CA PRO A 43 -24.98 -11.14 -17.33
C PRO A 43 -25.31 -9.65 -17.46
N PHE A 44 -24.34 -8.77 -17.30
CA PHE A 44 -24.53 -7.33 -17.45
C PHE A 44 -24.87 -6.99 -18.92
N ALA A 45 -24.11 -7.52 -19.88
CA ALA A 45 -24.36 -7.31 -21.30
C ALA A 45 -25.73 -7.87 -21.74
N ILE A 46 -26.16 -9.02 -21.20
CA ILE A 46 -27.47 -9.61 -21.48
C ILE A 46 -28.60 -8.74 -20.90
N ALA A 47 -28.41 -8.18 -19.71
CA ALA A 47 -29.45 -7.40 -19.01
C ALA A 47 -29.60 -5.97 -19.56
N PHE A 48 -28.53 -5.31 -19.94
CA PHE A 48 -28.50 -3.88 -20.33
C PHE A 48 -28.19 -3.65 -21.83
N GLY A 49 -27.86 -4.71 -22.55
CA GLY A 49 -27.46 -4.64 -23.97
C GLY A 49 -25.95 -4.52 -24.15
N GLU A 50 -25.46 -5.09 -25.26
CA GLU A 50 -24.03 -5.14 -25.57
C GLU A 50 -23.41 -3.77 -25.78
N HIS A 51 -24.15 -2.82 -26.35
CA HIS A 51 -23.68 -1.45 -26.58
C HIS A 51 -23.39 -0.71 -25.28
N VAL A 52 -24.32 -0.80 -24.30
CA VAL A 52 -24.17 -0.19 -22.98
C VAL A 52 -23.02 -0.85 -22.21
N ALA A 53 -22.90 -2.17 -22.29
CA ALA A 53 -21.79 -2.90 -21.65
C ALA A 53 -20.43 -2.51 -22.23
N LEU A 54 -20.34 -2.31 -23.54
CA LEU A 54 -19.11 -1.89 -24.21
C LEU A 54 -18.75 -0.44 -23.85
N GLU A 55 -19.72 0.45 -23.81
CA GLU A 55 -19.53 1.87 -23.46
C GLU A 55 -18.98 1.99 -22.02
N HIS A 56 -19.60 1.32 -21.04
CA HIS A 56 -19.10 1.31 -19.67
C HIS A 56 -17.73 0.63 -19.54
N LEU A 57 -17.48 -0.44 -20.29
CA LEU A 57 -16.16 -1.07 -20.29
C LEU A 57 -15.06 -0.14 -20.79
N ILE A 58 -15.34 0.63 -21.85
CA ILE A 58 -14.42 1.63 -22.39
C ILE A 58 -14.23 2.77 -21.39
N GLU A 59 -15.30 3.27 -20.80
CA GLU A 59 -15.27 4.33 -19.80
C GLU A 59 -14.41 3.95 -18.60
N VAL A 60 -14.64 2.80 -17.99
CA VAL A 60 -13.85 2.30 -16.87
C VAL A 60 -12.39 2.03 -17.26
N THR A 61 -12.15 1.50 -18.47
CA THR A 61 -10.78 1.16 -18.87
C THR A 61 -9.97 2.38 -19.26
N LEU A 62 -10.53 3.29 -20.05
CA LEU A 62 -9.82 4.47 -20.55
C LEU A 62 -9.98 5.67 -19.60
N GLY A 63 -11.12 5.83 -18.97
CA GLY A 63 -11.36 6.90 -18.01
C GLY A 63 -10.67 6.63 -16.68
N ASP A 64 -11.14 5.64 -15.94
CA ASP A 64 -10.70 5.40 -14.57
C ASP A 64 -9.35 4.69 -14.49
N TYR A 65 -9.22 3.52 -15.14
CA TYR A 65 -8.04 2.68 -15.01
C TYR A 65 -6.79 3.32 -15.63
N LEU A 66 -6.88 3.83 -16.86
CA LEU A 66 -5.74 4.45 -17.52
C LEU A 66 -5.27 5.71 -16.78
N THR A 67 -6.21 6.56 -16.35
CA THR A 67 -5.91 7.75 -15.56
C THR A 67 -5.20 7.39 -14.25
N PHE A 68 -5.69 6.36 -13.55
CA PHE A 68 -5.06 5.84 -12.33
C PHE A 68 -3.63 5.32 -12.60
N ILE A 69 -3.42 4.53 -13.66
CA ILE A 69 -2.09 4.02 -14.03
C ILE A 69 -1.11 5.15 -14.39
N VAL A 70 -1.55 6.14 -15.16
CA VAL A 70 -0.72 7.30 -15.53
C VAL A 70 -0.29 8.08 -14.29
N LEU A 71 -1.21 8.27 -13.34
CA LEU A 71 -0.93 8.96 -12.09
C LEU A 71 0.06 8.17 -11.22
N LEU A 72 -0.16 6.87 -11.05
CA LEU A 72 0.79 6.00 -10.33
C LEU A 72 2.17 6.01 -11.00
N PHE A 73 2.22 5.94 -12.32
CA PHE A 73 3.48 6.00 -13.06
C PHE A 73 4.21 7.32 -12.83
N GLY A 74 3.50 8.45 -12.85
CA GLY A 74 4.05 9.76 -12.52
C GLY A 74 4.63 9.81 -11.11
N LEU A 75 3.89 9.33 -10.11
CA LEU A 75 4.37 9.23 -8.72
C LEU A 75 5.63 8.34 -8.61
N PHE A 76 5.65 7.23 -9.32
CA PHE A 76 6.78 6.30 -9.36
C PHE A 76 8.04 6.94 -9.96
N CYS A 77 7.88 7.68 -11.07
CA CYS A 77 8.99 8.38 -11.71
C CYS A 77 9.61 9.46 -10.80
N VAL A 78 8.78 10.19 -10.07
CA VAL A 78 9.26 11.22 -9.13
C VAL A 78 9.94 10.58 -7.91
N ALA A 79 9.28 9.61 -7.27
CA ALA A 79 9.80 8.97 -6.05
C ALA A 79 11.06 8.12 -6.30
N GLY A 80 11.14 7.46 -7.47
CA GLY A 80 12.25 6.58 -7.82
C GLY A 80 13.62 7.27 -7.97
N ASN A 81 13.62 8.59 -8.23
CA ASN A 81 14.85 9.37 -8.42
C ASN A 81 15.39 9.98 -7.12
N ILE A 82 14.67 9.88 -6.00
CA ILE A 82 15.12 10.42 -4.71
C ILE A 82 15.89 9.33 -3.97
N SER A 83 17.11 9.59 -3.55
CA SER A 83 17.92 8.70 -2.71
C SER A 83 18.42 9.42 -1.47
N LEU A 84 18.13 8.86 -0.30
CA LEU A 84 18.73 9.30 0.96
C LEU A 84 20.03 8.52 1.19
N GLN A 85 21.14 9.25 1.34
CA GLN A 85 22.45 8.67 1.65
C GLN A 85 22.90 9.16 3.02
N GLY A 86 23.35 8.23 3.86
CA GLY A 86 23.89 8.54 5.18
C GLY A 86 24.38 7.26 5.88
N ASP A 87 25.47 7.39 6.65
CA ASP A 87 26.00 6.32 7.49
C ASP A 87 25.31 6.37 8.86
N LEU A 88 24.12 5.82 8.93
CA LEU A 88 23.33 5.72 10.15
C LEU A 88 23.51 4.34 10.79
N ALA A 89 23.96 4.29 12.04
CA ALA A 89 23.97 3.06 12.82
C ALA A 89 22.54 2.71 13.25
N GLY A 90 22.06 1.53 12.90
CA GLY A 90 20.68 1.04 13.14
C GLY A 90 20.41 0.69 14.59
N ASN A 91 20.48 1.67 15.48
CA ASN A 91 20.01 1.52 16.85
C ASN A 91 18.50 1.79 16.95
N PRO A 92 17.82 1.35 18.02
CA PRO A 92 16.36 1.49 18.15
C PRO A 92 15.86 2.94 18.02
N LYS A 93 16.59 3.92 18.51
CA LYS A 93 16.22 5.34 18.42
C LYS A 93 16.27 5.84 16.97
N VAL A 94 17.34 5.51 16.26
CA VAL A 94 17.49 5.88 14.83
C VAL A 94 16.41 5.22 14.00
N ASN A 95 16.10 3.95 14.25
CA ASN A 95 15.03 3.25 13.54
C ASN A 95 13.65 3.90 13.78
N VAL A 96 13.33 4.32 15.00
CA VAL A 96 12.09 5.08 15.31
C VAL A 96 12.04 6.36 14.51
N VAL A 97 13.13 7.13 14.47
CA VAL A 97 13.18 8.39 13.69
C VAL A 97 13.01 8.13 12.20
N LEU A 98 13.68 7.12 11.64
CA LEU A 98 13.53 6.76 10.22
C LEU A 98 12.10 6.32 9.90
N LEU A 99 11.47 5.51 10.74
CA LEU A 99 10.07 5.11 10.56
C LEU A 99 9.12 6.30 10.66
N LEU A 100 9.33 7.21 11.61
CA LEU A 100 8.51 8.41 11.76
C LEU A 100 8.63 9.33 10.54
N ILE A 101 9.85 9.61 10.07
CA ILE A 101 10.08 10.42 8.86
C ILE A 101 9.40 9.78 7.65
N GLY A 102 9.57 8.47 7.46
CA GLY A 102 8.92 7.77 6.36
C GLY A 102 7.41 7.81 6.43
N THR A 103 6.83 7.68 7.63
CA THR A 103 5.39 7.79 7.86
C THR A 103 4.84 9.16 7.47
N LEU A 104 5.53 10.23 7.85
CA LEU A 104 5.14 11.59 7.49
C LEU A 104 5.26 11.84 5.98
N LEU A 105 6.32 11.33 5.35
CA LEU A 105 6.51 11.45 3.91
C LEU A 105 5.45 10.70 3.11
N SER A 106 4.92 9.58 3.64
CA SER A 106 3.94 8.74 2.93
C SER A 106 2.66 9.49 2.55
N SER A 107 2.23 10.44 3.38
CA SER A 107 1.05 11.26 3.06
C SER A 107 1.29 12.27 1.92
N TRP A 108 2.55 12.62 1.62
CA TRP A 108 2.88 13.63 0.60
C TRP A 108 3.31 13.02 -0.73
N ILE A 109 4.11 11.95 -0.69
CA ILE A 109 4.68 11.33 -1.90
C ILE A 109 4.10 9.94 -2.18
N GLY A 110 3.05 9.58 -1.46
CA GLY A 110 2.40 8.27 -1.53
C GLY A 110 3.14 7.19 -0.75
N THR A 111 2.40 6.18 -0.30
CA THR A 111 2.96 5.04 0.45
C THR A 111 4.02 4.29 -0.34
N THR A 112 3.80 4.10 -1.65
CA THR A 112 4.76 3.44 -2.54
C THR A 112 6.05 4.25 -2.70
N GLY A 113 5.93 5.58 -2.93
CA GLY A 113 7.08 6.47 -3.06
C GLY A 113 7.90 6.55 -1.78
N ALA A 114 7.24 6.74 -0.64
CA ALA A 114 7.90 6.77 0.66
C ALA A 114 8.56 5.44 1.00
N SER A 115 7.93 4.32 0.67
CA SER A 115 8.49 2.99 0.88
C SER A 115 9.76 2.79 0.06
N MET A 116 9.76 3.14 -1.23
CA MET A 116 10.94 3.05 -2.08
C MET A 116 12.09 3.94 -1.60
N LEU A 117 11.76 5.15 -1.13
CA LEU A 117 12.74 6.09 -0.60
C LEU A 117 13.38 5.58 0.69
N MET A 118 12.57 5.05 1.63
CA MET A 118 13.00 4.72 2.98
C MET A 118 13.54 3.31 3.15
N ILE A 119 13.20 2.36 2.28
CA ILE A 119 13.62 0.95 2.43
C ILE A 119 15.14 0.80 2.38
N ARG A 120 15.81 1.50 1.45
CA ARG A 120 17.27 1.42 1.29
C ARG A 120 18.04 2.00 2.50
N PRO A 121 17.74 3.22 3.01
CA PRO A 121 18.34 3.73 4.24
C PRO A 121 18.15 2.82 5.44
N ILE A 122 16.92 2.29 5.62
CA ILE A 122 16.60 1.40 6.75
C ILE A 122 17.38 0.08 6.66
N ILE A 123 17.47 -0.54 5.48
CA ILE A 123 18.27 -1.76 5.30
C ILE A 123 19.75 -1.48 5.54
N ARG A 124 20.28 -0.37 5.02
CA ARG A 124 21.70 -0.01 5.20
C ARG A 124 22.03 0.25 6.67
N ALA A 125 21.21 1.04 7.36
CA ALA A 125 21.39 1.33 8.78
C ALA A 125 21.43 0.06 9.64
N ASN A 126 20.66 -0.94 9.26
CA ASN A 126 20.53 -2.20 10.00
C ASN A 126 21.33 -3.37 9.38
N LYS A 127 22.33 -3.10 8.52
CA LYS A 127 23.08 -4.14 7.83
C LYS A 127 23.73 -5.16 8.77
N LEU A 128 24.28 -4.71 9.89
CA LEU A 128 25.00 -5.51 10.87
C LEU A 128 24.08 -6.26 11.85
N ARG A 129 22.79 -5.96 11.87
CA ARG A 129 21.84 -6.62 12.77
C ARG A 129 21.41 -7.98 12.24
N GLN A 130 21.29 -8.96 13.14
CA GLN A 130 20.78 -10.29 12.83
C GLN A 130 19.26 -10.31 12.86
N ARG A 131 18.64 -9.66 13.85
CA ARG A 131 17.18 -9.60 14.03
C ARG A 131 16.60 -8.35 13.38
N LYS A 132 16.02 -8.51 12.18
CA LYS A 132 15.50 -7.40 11.33
C LYS A 132 14.00 -7.50 11.04
N VAL A 133 13.38 -8.63 11.33
CA VAL A 133 11.98 -8.91 10.94
C VAL A 133 11.03 -7.85 11.50
N GLN A 134 11.19 -7.49 12.78
CA GLN A 134 10.37 -6.46 13.41
C GLN A 134 10.47 -5.11 12.70
N ILE A 135 11.66 -4.74 12.19
CA ILE A 135 11.87 -3.47 11.50
C ILE A 135 11.05 -3.45 10.19
N MET A 136 11.06 -4.55 9.45
CA MET A 136 10.30 -4.66 8.20
C MET A 136 8.79 -4.71 8.44
N VAL A 137 8.34 -5.41 9.47
CA VAL A 137 6.91 -5.46 9.82
C VAL A 137 6.38 -4.07 10.19
N PHE A 138 7.07 -3.34 11.04
CA PHE A 138 6.65 -1.98 11.41
C PHE A 138 6.85 -0.96 10.29
N PHE A 139 7.81 -1.17 9.40
CA PHE A 139 7.94 -0.41 8.17
C PHE A 139 6.69 -0.51 7.30
N ILE A 140 6.18 -1.73 7.11
CA ILE A 140 4.96 -1.96 6.33
C ILE A 140 3.76 -1.29 7.01
N PHE A 141 3.58 -1.46 8.31
CA PHE A 141 2.45 -0.87 9.03
C PHE A 141 2.47 0.66 9.01
N LEU A 142 3.63 1.26 9.23
CA LEU A 142 3.77 2.70 9.37
C LEU A 142 3.89 3.40 8.01
N ILE A 143 4.91 3.05 7.23
CA ILE A 143 5.25 3.77 5.99
C ILE A 143 4.38 3.31 4.83
N SER A 144 4.28 1.99 4.63
CA SER A 144 3.56 1.44 3.47
C SER A 144 2.04 1.43 3.63
N ASN A 145 1.52 1.77 4.81
CA ASN A 145 0.08 1.72 5.08
C ASN A 145 -0.41 2.99 5.79
N ILE A 146 -0.30 3.08 7.13
CA ILE A 146 -0.91 4.15 7.94
C ILE A 146 -0.46 5.54 7.51
N GLY A 147 0.81 5.70 7.11
CA GLY A 147 1.35 6.98 6.68
C GLY A 147 0.65 7.63 5.50
N GLY A 148 -0.03 6.85 4.66
CA GLY A 148 -0.73 7.37 3.47
C GLY A 148 -2.11 7.96 3.71
N CYS A 149 -2.66 7.89 4.92
CA CYS A 149 -4.09 8.16 5.17
C CYS A 149 -4.49 9.65 5.16
N LEU A 150 -3.57 10.62 5.10
CA LEU A 150 -3.90 12.04 5.25
C LEU A 150 -4.19 12.78 3.95
N THR A 151 -3.83 12.23 2.81
CA THR A 151 -4.10 12.87 1.51
C THR A 151 -4.51 11.86 0.45
N PRO A 152 -5.24 12.27 -0.58
CA PRO A 152 -5.56 11.42 -1.73
C PRO A 152 -4.33 10.87 -2.47
N VAL A 153 -3.22 11.58 -2.44
CA VAL A 153 -1.95 11.13 -3.05
C VAL A 153 -1.29 10.04 -2.22
N GLY A 154 -1.60 9.98 -0.92
CA GLY A 154 -1.01 9.04 0.03
C GLY A 154 -1.41 7.60 -0.23
N ASP A 155 -2.66 7.36 -0.60
CA ASP A 155 -3.20 6.00 -0.75
C ASP A 155 -4.19 5.91 -1.92
N PRO A 156 -4.07 4.89 -2.82
CA PRO A 156 -4.93 4.72 -3.98
C PRO A 156 -6.44 4.77 -3.72
N PRO A 157 -7.00 4.15 -2.67
CA PRO A 157 -8.43 4.28 -2.36
C PRO A 157 -8.88 5.71 -2.06
N LEU A 158 -8.04 6.52 -1.40
CA LEU A 158 -8.35 7.93 -1.13
C LEU A 158 -8.32 8.76 -2.42
N LEU A 159 -7.40 8.42 -3.34
CA LEU A 159 -7.35 9.04 -4.65
C LEU A 159 -8.62 8.77 -5.46
N MET A 160 -9.10 7.52 -5.45
CA MET A 160 -10.37 7.17 -6.10
C MET A 160 -11.55 7.94 -5.48
N GLY A 161 -11.57 8.11 -4.17
CA GLY A 161 -12.55 8.96 -3.49
C GLY A 161 -12.50 10.41 -3.97
N PHE A 162 -11.31 10.99 -4.08
CA PHE A 162 -11.10 12.34 -4.58
C PHE A 162 -11.57 12.50 -6.04
N MET A 163 -11.23 11.56 -6.91
CA MET A 163 -11.71 11.56 -8.32
C MET A 163 -13.23 11.47 -8.43
N ASN A 164 -13.90 10.87 -7.45
CA ASN A 164 -15.36 10.76 -7.36
C ASN A 164 -16.01 11.89 -6.53
N GLY A 165 -15.33 13.02 -6.33
CA GLY A 165 -15.90 14.24 -5.76
C GLY A 165 -15.74 14.42 -4.25
N VAL A 166 -14.96 13.57 -3.58
CA VAL A 166 -14.57 13.79 -2.18
C VAL A 166 -13.53 14.93 -2.12
N ASP A 167 -13.68 15.86 -1.17
CA ASP A 167 -12.73 16.96 -1.00
C ASP A 167 -11.31 16.45 -0.72
N PHE A 168 -10.29 17.12 -1.29
CA PHE A 168 -8.88 16.76 -1.12
C PHE A 168 -8.45 16.71 0.36
N PHE A 169 -8.92 17.68 1.15
CA PHE A 169 -8.56 17.78 2.57
C PHE A 169 -9.50 17.02 3.50
N TRP A 170 -10.50 16.32 2.97
CA TRP A 170 -11.41 15.52 3.79
C TRP A 170 -10.66 14.50 4.67
N SER A 171 -9.66 13.85 4.13
CA SER A 171 -8.85 12.85 4.84
C SER A 171 -8.04 13.40 6.02
N LEU A 172 -7.85 14.73 6.13
CA LEU A 172 -7.25 15.33 7.33
C LEU A 172 -8.07 15.09 8.61
N HIS A 173 -9.37 14.79 8.50
CA HIS A 173 -10.17 14.36 9.65
C HIS A 173 -9.63 13.06 10.29
N LEU A 174 -8.84 12.27 9.57
CA LEU A 174 -8.20 11.07 10.10
C LEU A 174 -6.92 11.36 10.89
N LEU A 175 -6.42 12.62 10.91
CA LEU A 175 -5.19 13.01 11.59
C LEU A 175 -5.14 12.57 13.06
N PRO A 176 -6.18 12.79 13.91
CA PRO A 176 -6.13 12.34 15.31
C PRO A 176 -5.99 10.83 15.43
N VAL A 177 -6.71 10.07 14.59
CA VAL A 177 -6.65 8.61 14.57
C VAL A 177 -5.27 8.13 14.13
N MET A 178 -4.70 8.75 13.07
CA MET A 178 -3.34 8.46 12.63
C MET A 178 -2.30 8.71 13.72
N ILE A 179 -2.35 9.87 14.40
CA ILE A 179 -1.40 10.20 15.47
C ILE A 179 -1.44 9.15 16.57
N ILE A 180 -2.62 8.77 17.04
CA ILE A 180 -2.79 7.75 18.09
C ILE A 180 -2.17 6.42 17.64
N ASN A 181 -2.47 5.96 16.42
CA ASN A 181 -1.93 4.72 15.88
C ASN A 181 -0.40 4.78 15.73
N VAL A 182 0.14 5.87 15.21
CA VAL A 182 1.59 6.06 15.04
C VAL A 182 2.30 6.04 16.39
N ILE A 183 1.78 6.71 17.42
CA ILE A 183 2.35 6.71 18.78
C ILE A 183 2.35 5.29 19.34
N ILE A 184 1.24 4.57 19.26
CA ILE A 184 1.13 3.18 19.75
C ILE A 184 2.15 2.29 19.03
N LEU A 185 2.17 2.33 17.71
CA LEU A 185 3.05 1.46 16.91
C LEU A 185 4.53 1.78 17.10
N LEU A 186 4.92 3.06 17.14
CA LEU A 186 6.30 3.44 17.40
C LEU A 186 6.75 3.08 18.82
N THR A 187 5.87 3.18 19.80
CA THR A 187 6.15 2.75 21.17
C THR A 187 6.35 1.24 21.26
N LEU A 188 5.45 0.46 20.67
CA LEU A 188 5.59 -1.00 20.58
C LEU A 188 6.85 -1.40 19.81
N PHE A 189 7.11 -0.77 18.68
CA PHE A 189 8.33 -0.97 17.93
C PHE A 189 9.58 -0.73 18.77
N PHE A 190 9.66 0.43 19.45
CA PHE A 190 10.80 0.77 20.28
C PHE A 190 11.08 -0.26 21.36
N LEU A 191 10.03 -0.75 22.03
CA LEU A 191 10.16 -1.78 23.06
C LEU A 191 10.67 -3.10 22.49
N ILE A 192 10.10 -3.55 21.37
CA ILE A 192 10.47 -4.80 20.70
C ILE A 192 11.89 -4.70 20.12
N ASP A 193 12.18 -3.60 19.42
CA ASP A 193 13.48 -3.41 18.76
C ASP A 193 14.62 -3.22 19.77
N THR A 194 14.36 -2.58 20.90
CA THR A 194 15.35 -2.47 22.00
C THR A 194 15.70 -3.83 22.58
N ARG A 195 14.71 -4.72 22.74
CA ARG A 195 14.96 -6.10 23.21
C ARG A 195 15.76 -6.90 22.18
N ALA A 196 15.43 -6.78 20.90
CA ALA A 196 16.15 -7.43 19.82
C ALA A 196 17.58 -6.92 19.70
N TYR A 197 17.78 -5.60 19.79
CA TYR A 197 19.09 -4.95 19.74
C TYR A 197 20.02 -5.39 20.86
N LYS A 198 19.52 -5.46 22.10
CA LYS A 198 20.30 -5.97 23.24
C LYS A 198 20.76 -7.42 23.03
N LYS A 199 19.91 -8.25 22.41
CA LYS A 199 20.29 -9.64 22.08
C LYS A 199 21.30 -9.74 20.93
N ASP A 200 21.28 -8.79 19.99
CA ASP A 200 22.26 -8.72 18.89
C ASP A 200 23.64 -8.26 19.36
N ILE A 201 23.71 -7.42 20.43
CA ILE A 201 24.99 -7.00 21.03
C ILE A 201 25.58 -8.10 21.93
N ALA A 202 24.74 -8.92 22.54
CA ALA A 202 25.17 -9.99 23.43
C ALA A 202 25.59 -11.27 22.71
N ALA A 203 25.35 -11.36 21.40
CA ALA A 203 25.73 -12.50 20.54
C ALA A 203 26.99 -12.24 19.76
#